data_4be1f1ead219aa81f90136d04cc7480c
#
_entry.id   4be1f1ead219aa81f90136d04cc7480c
#
_cell.length_a   1.000
_cell.length_b   1.000
_cell.length_c   1.000
_cell.angle_alpha   90.00
_cell.angle_beta   90.00
_cell.angle_gamma   90.00
#
_symmetry.space_group_name_H-M   'P 1'
#
loop_
_entity.id
_entity.type
_entity.pdbx_description
1 polymer ?
#
loop_
_entity_poly.entity_id
_entity_poly.type
_entity_poly.pdbx_seq_one_letter_code
_entity_poly.pdbx_strand_id
1 'polypeptide(L)'
;ADLPVIWIEATEEAKALQATLPVFVALKQAGLARSSRIAAIGGGVVQDIATFVASLYMRGIAWSYVPTTFLGMADSCLGGKSSINVGPYKNLIGNFHPPSRIDILPVFARTLPAVELAGGAAEAAKIAFCRGASAFAAYERLAAPVLSGEWKEQQLAELLHATLRVKQWFIETDEFDQAERRLLNFGHTWGHALESATA
;
A
#
# COMPACT_ATOMS: atom_id res chain seq x y z
N ALA A 1 30.22 0.75 0.52
CA ALA A 1 29.73 0.71 -0.87
C ALA A 1 28.31 1.30 -0.83
N ASP A 2 28.06 2.26 -1.71
CA ASP A 2 26.72 2.83 -1.86
C ASP A 2 25.78 1.76 -2.44
N LEU A 3 24.57 1.70 -1.93
CA LEU A 3 23.55 0.80 -2.44
C LEU A 3 23.01 1.34 -3.77
N PRO A 4 22.82 0.50 -4.79
CA PRO A 4 22.20 0.95 -6.04
C PRO A 4 20.75 1.41 -5.76
N VAL A 5 20.37 2.54 -6.35
CA VAL A 5 19.03 3.12 -6.23
C VAL A 5 18.37 3.12 -7.61
N ILE A 6 17.16 2.59 -7.68
CA ILE A 6 16.30 2.62 -8.86
C ILE A 6 15.15 3.56 -8.56
N TRP A 7 15.07 4.67 -9.29
CA TRP A 7 13.99 5.64 -9.17
C TRP A 7 12.78 5.21 -9.98
N ILE A 8 11.61 5.28 -9.35
CA ILE A 8 10.30 5.01 -9.95
C ILE A 8 9.46 6.27 -9.84
N GLU A 9 8.90 6.74 -10.93
CA GLU A 9 7.93 7.81 -10.90
C GLU A 9 6.66 7.35 -10.13
N ALA A 10 6.20 8.19 -9.21
CA ALA A 10 5.03 7.87 -8.38
C ALA A 10 3.72 8.27 -9.09
N THR A 11 3.56 7.81 -10.34
CA THR A 11 2.37 8.07 -11.17
C THR A 11 1.66 6.76 -11.51
N GLU A 12 0.37 6.85 -11.84
CA GLU A 12 -0.42 5.65 -12.21
C GLU A 12 0.09 5.02 -13.52
N GLU A 13 0.66 5.82 -14.43
CA GLU A 13 1.27 5.37 -15.68
C GLU A 13 2.48 4.46 -15.44
N ALA A 14 3.23 4.70 -14.36
CA ALA A 14 4.36 3.86 -13.98
C ALA A 14 3.94 2.42 -13.62
N LYS A 15 2.66 2.20 -13.29
CA LYS A 15 2.09 0.86 -13.05
C LYS A 15 1.78 0.10 -14.34
N ALA A 16 1.97 0.69 -15.52
CA ALA A 16 1.81 -0.05 -16.77
C ALA A 16 2.83 -1.20 -16.85
N LEU A 17 2.38 -2.38 -17.31
CA LEU A 17 3.24 -3.56 -17.42
C LEU A 17 4.54 -3.24 -18.16
N GLN A 18 4.46 -2.51 -19.27
CA GLN A 18 5.61 -2.13 -20.08
C GLN A 18 6.59 -1.23 -19.30
N ALA A 19 6.09 -0.36 -18.42
CA ALA A 19 6.91 0.51 -17.58
C ALA A 19 7.64 -0.24 -16.46
N THR A 20 7.17 -1.45 -16.08
CA THR A 20 7.85 -2.28 -15.08
C THR A 20 9.05 -3.05 -15.65
N LEU A 21 9.10 -3.30 -16.95
CA LEU A 21 10.15 -4.10 -17.56
C LEU A 21 11.58 -3.54 -17.39
N PRO A 22 11.82 -2.23 -17.52
CA PRO A 22 13.12 -1.63 -17.25
C PRO A 22 13.61 -1.86 -15.82
N VAL A 23 12.71 -2.00 -14.85
CA VAL A 23 13.07 -2.25 -13.44
C VAL A 23 13.76 -3.61 -13.31
N PHE A 24 13.28 -4.65 -13.99
CA PHE A 24 13.94 -5.97 -14.01
C PHE A 24 15.36 -5.90 -14.58
N VAL A 25 15.54 -5.13 -15.64
CA VAL A 25 16.86 -4.92 -16.26
C VAL A 25 17.80 -4.18 -15.31
N ALA A 26 17.30 -3.11 -14.67
CA ALA A 26 18.06 -2.33 -13.69
C ALA A 26 18.50 -3.17 -12.49
N LEU A 27 17.62 -4.03 -11.95
CA LEU A 27 17.98 -4.97 -10.88
C LEU A 27 19.11 -5.92 -11.32
N LYS A 28 19.05 -6.42 -12.55
CA LYS A 28 20.09 -7.29 -13.09
C LYS A 28 21.42 -6.56 -13.27
N GLN A 29 21.39 -5.34 -13.77
CA GLN A 29 22.57 -4.49 -13.95
C GLN A 29 23.19 -4.09 -12.60
N ALA A 30 22.36 -3.89 -11.58
CA ALA A 30 22.79 -3.66 -10.20
C ALA A 30 23.39 -4.90 -9.52
N GLY A 31 23.46 -6.04 -10.22
CA GLY A 31 24.09 -7.27 -9.72
C GLY A 31 23.23 -8.07 -8.73
N LEU A 32 21.91 -7.83 -8.65
CA LEU A 32 21.06 -8.57 -7.71
C LEU A 32 21.02 -10.07 -8.06
N ALA A 33 21.30 -10.88 -7.06
CA ALA A 33 21.19 -12.34 -7.07
C ALA A 33 19.90 -12.78 -6.38
N ARG A 34 19.58 -14.08 -6.47
CA ARG A 34 18.39 -14.65 -5.81
C ARG A 34 18.38 -14.47 -4.29
N SER A 35 19.54 -14.37 -3.67
CA SER A 35 19.70 -14.13 -2.23
C SER A 35 19.66 -12.66 -1.84
N SER A 36 19.59 -11.75 -2.82
CA SER A 36 19.48 -10.30 -2.57
C SER A 36 18.09 -9.93 -2.06
N ARG A 37 17.98 -8.72 -1.51
CA ARG A 37 16.72 -8.14 -1.07
C ARG A 37 16.50 -6.77 -1.70
N ILE A 38 15.27 -6.47 -2.05
CA ILE A 38 14.84 -5.12 -2.45
C ILE A 38 14.33 -4.39 -1.21
N ALA A 39 14.70 -3.12 -1.05
CA ALA A 39 14.04 -2.19 -0.11
C ALA A 39 13.23 -1.19 -0.94
N ALA A 40 11.91 -1.22 -0.83
CA ALA A 40 11.01 -0.30 -1.50
C ALA A 40 10.62 0.83 -0.53
N ILE A 41 10.80 2.08 -0.95
CA ILE A 41 10.46 3.27 -0.16
C ILE A 41 9.55 4.14 -1.03
N GLY A 42 8.30 4.34 -0.64
CA GLY A 42 7.34 5.09 -1.44
C GLY A 42 5.88 4.84 -1.06
N GLY A 43 4.97 5.34 -1.88
CA GLY A 43 3.52 5.11 -1.77
C GLY A 43 3.07 3.83 -2.45
N GLY A 44 1.76 3.72 -2.70
CA GLY A 44 1.13 2.54 -3.28
C GLY A 44 1.66 2.15 -4.65
N VAL A 45 2.00 3.11 -5.53
CA VAL A 45 2.59 2.83 -6.84
C VAL A 45 3.91 2.09 -6.71
N VAL A 46 4.81 2.59 -5.83
CA VAL A 46 6.11 1.94 -5.58
C VAL A 46 5.90 0.56 -4.97
N GLN A 47 4.95 0.41 -4.07
CA GLN A 47 4.61 -0.87 -3.45
C GLN A 47 4.12 -1.89 -4.49
N ASP A 48 3.18 -1.51 -5.36
CA ASP A 48 2.63 -2.41 -6.39
C ASP A 48 3.73 -2.90 -7.33
N ILE A 49 4.58 -1.99 -7.81
CA ILE A 49 5.71 -2.31 -8.69
C ILE A 49 6.73 -3.19 -7.96
N ALA A 50 7.10 -2.85 -6.72
CA ALA A 50 8.08 -3.62 -5.95
C ALA A 50 7.58 -5.04 -5.65
N THR A 51 6.31 -5.19 -5.25
CA THR A 51 5.69 -6.49 -5.01
C THR A 51 5.69 -7.34 -6.27
N PHE A 52 5.24 -6.77 -7.40
CA PHE A 52 5.19 -7.46 -8.68
C PHE A 52 6.59 -7.88 -9.16
N VAL A 53 7.53 -6.95 -9.17
CA VAL A 53 8.90 -7.21 -9.61
C VAL A 53 9.61 -8.20 -8.70
N ALA A 54 9.51 -8.04 -7.38
CA ALA A 54 10.15 -8.96 -6.42
C ALA A 54 9.62 -10.39 -6.54
N SER A 55 8.33 -10.56 -6.83
CA SER A 55 7.72 -11.88 -7.00
C SER A 55 8.18 -12.63 -8.24
N LEU A 56 8.49 -11.90 -9.32
CA LEU A 56 8.85 -12.48 -10.62
C LEU A 56 10.37 -12.56 -10.81
N TYR A 57 11.14 -11.59 -10.30
CA TYR A 57 12.58 -11.56 -10.48
C TYR A 57 13.21 -12.83 -9.91
N MET A 58 13.93 -13.57 -10.76
CA MET A 58 14.53 -14.87 -10.42
C MET A 58 13.57 -15.87 -9.73
N ARG A 59 12.27 -15.81 -10.02
CA ARG A 59 11.17 -16.60 -9.43
C ARG A 59 10.90 -16.28 -7.97
N GLY A 60 11.12 -15.06 -7.59
CA GLY A 60 10.88 -14.53 -6.25
C GLY A 60 12.14 -14.24 -5.48
N ILE A 61 12.26 -12.99 -5.03
CA ILE A 61 13.28 -12.54 -4.09
C ILE A 61 12.62 -11.84 -2.90
N ALA A 62 13.30 -11.82 -1.77
CA ALA A 62 12.82 -11.12 -0.58
C ALA A 62 12.80 -9.60 -0.81
N TRP A 63 11.81 -8.93 -0.21
CA TRP A 63 11.75 -7.48 -0.22
C TRP A 63 11.26 -6.93 1.12
N SER A 64 11.50 -5.66 1.37
CA SER A 64 11.03 -4.91 2.52
C SER A 64 10.38 -3.62 2.06
N TYR A 65 9.48 -3.06 2.87
CA TYR A 65 8.70 -1.89 2.50
C TYR A 65 8.73 -0.81 3.57
N VAL A 66 8.94 0.41 3.13
CA VAL A 66 8.80 1.64 3.92
C VAL A 66 7.71 2.50 3.26
N PRO A 67 6.44 2.41 3.71
CA PRO A 67 5.36 3.23 3.18
C PRO A 67 5.56 4.70 3.53
N THR A 68 5.38 5.59 2.54
CA THR A 68 5.54 7.03 2.73
C THR A 68 4.23 7.82 2.60
N THR A 69 3.12 7.15 2.21
CA THR A 69 1.78 7.74 2.17
C THR A 69 0.93 7.20 3.32
N PHE A 70 -0.07 7.98 3.77
CA PHE A 70 -0.96 7.50 4.83
C PHE A 70 -1.74 6.25 4.38
N LEU A 71 -2.26 6.24 3.15
CA LEU A 71 -2.90 5.06 2.56
C LEU A 71 -1.97 3.83 2.58
N GLY A 72 -0.70 4.03 2.20
CA GLY A 72 0.32 2.98 2.27
C GLY A 72 0.52 2.44 3.67
N MET A 73 0.58 3.33 4.67
CA MET A 73 0.78 2.98 6.08
C MET A 73 -0.45 2.30 6.69
N ALA A 74 -1.67 2.74 6.34
CA ALA A 74 -2.91 2.28 6.94
C ALA A 74 -3.46 0.99 6.30
N ASP A 75 -3.17 0.77 5.03
CA ASP A 75 -3.81 -0.28 4.24
C ASP A 75 -2.82 -1.11 3.41
N SER A 76 -2.28 -0.55 2.33
CA SER A 76 -1.66 -1.34 1.28
C SER A 76 -0.38 -2.07 1.71
N CYS A 77 0.30 -1.63 2.77
CA CYS A 77 1.50 -2.29 3.29
C CYS A 77 1.25 -3.74 3.76
N LEU A 78 0.02 -4.09 4.16
CA LEU A 78 -0.34 -5.44 4.55
C LEU A 78 -1.08 -6.19 3.43
N GLY A 79 -0.86 -7.52 3.39
CA GLY A 79 -1.58 -8.44 2.50
C GLY A 79 -0.90 -8.73 1.19
N GLY A 80 0.22 -8.07 0.88
CA GLY A 80 1.14 -8.45 -0.20
C GLY A 80 0.54 -8.46 -1.60
N LYS A 81 -0.58 -7.79 -1.84
CA LYS A 81 -1.18 -7.65 -3.17
C LYS A 81 -0.35 -6.70 -4.02
N SER A 82 -0.20 -7.02 -5.30
CA SER A 82 0.24 -6.08 -6.34
C SER A 82 -0.84 -5.87 -7.37
N SER A 83 -0.81 -4.71 -8.01
CA SER A 83 -1.77 -4.29 -9.02
C SER A 83 -1.06 -3.58 -10.16
N ILE A 84 -1.06 -4.18 -11.35
CA ILE A 84 -0.37 -3.68 -12.54
C ILE A 84 -1.37 -3.50 -13.69
N ASN A 85 -1.22 -2.41 -14.42
CA ASN A 85 -2.09 -2.02 -15.52
C ASN A 85 -1.65 -2.66 -16.83
N VAL A 86 -2.62 -3.06 -17.67
CA VAL A 86 -2.36 -3.63 -19.00
C VAL A 86 -3.24 -2.95 -20.03
N GLY A 87 -2.65 -2.18 -20.92
CA GLY A 87 -3.39 -1.37 -21.89
C GLY A 87 -4.35 -0.41 -21.18
N PRO A 88 -5.63 -0.38 -21.54
CA PRO A 88 -6.61 0.52 -20.92
C PRO A 88 -7.16 -0.02 -19.57
N TYR A 89 -6.77 -1.21 -19.16
CA TYR A 89 -7.32 -1.84 -17.96
C TYR A 89 -6.43 -1.61 -16.76
N LYS A 90 -6.96 -0.91 -15.77
CA LYS A 90 -6.31 -0.72 -14.45
C LYS A 90 -6.37 -2.02 -13.65
N ASN A 91 -5.28 -2.30 -12.93
CA ASN A 91 -5.18 -3.39 -11.95
C ASN A 91 -5.56 -4.79 -12.48
N LEU A 92 -5.28 -5.05 -13.77
CA LEU A 92 -5.69 -6.28 -14.44
C LEU A 92 -4.85 -7.49 -14.04
N ILE A 93 -3.57 -7.29 -13.78
CA ILE A 93 -2.66 -8.37 -13.36
C ILE A 93 -2.02 -8.02 -12.02
N GLY A 94 -1.70 -9.05 -11.28
CA GLY A 94 -1.06 -8.91 -9.98
C GLY A 94 -0.82 -10.26 -9.33
N ASN A 95 -0.29 -10.22 -8.14
CA ASN A 95 0.00 -11.42 -7.35
C ASN A 95 -0.05 -11.12 -5.86
N PHE A 96 0.21 -12.15 -5.07
CA PHE A 96 0.39 -12.06 -3.62
C PHE A 96 1.83 -12.40 -3.30
N HIS A 97 2.61 -11.39 -2.90
CA HIS A 97 4.00 -11.54 -2.49
C HIS A 97 4.32 -10.58 -1.33
N PRO A 98 3.97 -10.95 -0.10
CA PRO A 98 4.10 -10.06 1.04
C PRO A 98 5.57 -9.68 1.31
N PRO A 99 5.84 -8.46 1.77
CA PRO A 99 7.17 -8.06 2.18
C PRO A 99 7.60 -8.87 3.43
N SER A 100 8.88 -9.18 3.52
CA SER A 100 9.45 -9.84 4.69
C SER A 100 9.59 -8.91 5.90
N ARG A 101 9.49 -7.60 5.68
CA ARG A 101 9.54 -6.55 6.70
C ARG A 101 8.84 -5.30 6.21
N ILE A 102 8.13 -4.64 7.12
CA ILE A 102 7.50 -3.34 6.91
C ILE A 102 7.95 -2.40 8.01
N ASP A 103 8.49 -1.25 7.64
CA ASP A 103 8.90 -0.20 8.58
C ASP A 103 7.97 1.01 8.39
N ILE A 104 7.05 1.22 9.31
CA ILE A 104 6.09 2.32 9.26
C ILE A 104 6.64 3.49 10.08
N LEU A 105 6.90 4.59 9.41
CA LEU A 105 7.46 5.81 10.00
C LEU A 105 6.44 6.95 9.85
N PRO A 106 5.65 7.27 10.88
CA PRO A 106 4.60 8.30 10.81
C PRO A 106 5.11 9.69 10.41
N VAL A 107 6.41 9.96 10.59
CA VAL A 107 7.03 11.22 10.20
C VAL A 107 6.83 11.55 8.71
N PHE A 108 6.76 10.57 7.82
CA PHE A 108 6.51 10.81 6.39
C PHE A 108 5.14 11.44 6.12
N ALA A 109 4.15 11.23 6.99
CA ALA A 109 2.84 11.84 6.84
C ALA A 109 2.84 13.37 7.03
N ARG A 110 3.88 13.95 7.65
CA ARG A 110 3.98 15.41 7.87
C ARG A 110 4.11 16.22 6.59
N THR A 111 4.61 15.61 5.53
CA THR A 111 4.83 16.28 4.23
C THR A 111 3.73 15.97 3.22
N LEU A 112 2.73 15.18 3.60
CA LEU A 112 1.62 14.84 2.71
C LEU A 112 0.65 16.01 2.55
N PRO A 113 0.13 16.24 1.35
CA PRO A 113 -1.00 17.14 1.15
C PRO A 113 -2.22 16.71 1.98
N ALA A 114 -3.08 17.66 2.36
CA ALA A 114 -4.28 17.38 3.15
C ALA A 114 -5.20 16.34 2.50
N VAL A 115 -5.29 16.33 1.17
CA VAL A 115 -6.09 15.36 0.40
C VAL A 115 -5.58 13.93 0.58
N GLU A 116 -4.27 13.74 0.61
CA GLU A 116 -3.65 12.42 0.83
C GLU A 116 -3.86 11.92 2.26
N LEU A 117 -3.80 12.83 3.24
CA LEU A 117 -4.14 12.51 4.62
C LEU A 117 -5.62 12.12 4.75
N ALA A 118 -6.51 12.86 4.09
CA ALA A 118 -7.93 12.55 4.08
C ALA A 118 -8.22 11.20 3.41
N GLY A 119 -7.57 10.89 2.29
CA GLY A 119 -7.68 9.62 1.59
C GLY A 119 -7.28 8.42 2.47
N GLY A 120 -6.12 8.51 3.14
CA GLY A 120 -5.66 7.48 4.06
C GLY A 120 -6.58 7.32 5.28
N ALA A 121 -7.10 8.42 5.82
CA ALA A 121 -8.06 8.39 6.91
C ALA A 121 -9.41 7.76 6.50
N ALA A 122 -9.88 8.05 5.28
CA ALA A 122 -11.10 7.44 4.73
C ALA A 122 -10.95 5.91 4.56
N GLU A 123 -9.79 5.46 4.10
CA GLU A 123 -9.49 4.03 4.02
C GLU A 123 -9.47 3.37 5.41
N ALA A 124 -8.82 3.99 6.40
CA ALA A 124 -8.82 3.52 7.78
C ALA A 124 -10.25 3.44 8.36
N ALA A 125 -11.11 4.44 8.05
CA ALA A 125 -12.54 4.44 8.40
C ALA A 125 -13.26 3.24 7.78
N LYS A 126 -13.05 3.01 6.48
CA LYS A 126 -13.66 1.88 5.75
C LYS A 126 -13.27 0.54 6.36
N ILE A 127 -11.99 0.33 6.65
CA ILE A 127 -11.49 -0.90 7.28
C ILE A 127 -12.17 -1.12 8.63
N ALA A 128 -12.24 -0.08 9.46
CA ALA A 128 -12.89 -0.15 10.77
C ALA A 128 -14.40 -0.40 10.66
N PHE A 129 -15.08 0.27 9.72
CA PHE A 129 -16.51 0.09 9.45
C PHE A 129 -16.83 -1.34 9.03
N CYS A 130 -16.06 -1.92 8.10
CA CYS A 130 -16.24 -3.29 7.64
C CYS A 130 -16.06 -4.32 8.77
N ARG A 131 -15.30 -3.99 9.83
CA ARG A 131 -15.12 -4.85 11.01
C ARG A 131 -16.26 -4.76 12.00
N GLY A 132 -16.99 -3.65 12.01
CA GLY A 132 -18.18 -3.45 12.84
C GLY A 132 -18.07 -2.30 13.84
N ALA A 133 -19.16 -2.07 14.57
CA ALA A 133 -19.36 -0.87 15.40
C ALA A 133 -18.25 -0.60 16.43
N SER A 134 -17.73 -1.64 17.08
CA SER A 134 -16.67 -1.49 18.08
C SER A 134 -15.36 -0.97 17.46
N ALA A 135 -14.97 -1.50 16.29
CA ALA A 135 -13.78 -1.06 15.60
C ALA A 135 -13.96 0.36 15.04
N PHE A 136 -15.16 0.68 14.54
CA PHE A 136 -15.46 2.02 14.03
C PHE A 136 -15.44 3.07 15.15
N ALA A 137 -16.01 2.79 16.32
CA ALA A 137 -15.94 3.69 17.48
C ALA A 137 -14.49 3.93 17.96
N ALA A 138 -13.64 2.91 17.87
CA ALA A 138 -12.21 3.08 18.17
C ALA A 138 -11.53 3.99 17.13
N TYR A 139 -11.84 3.80 15.84
CA TYR A 139 -11.36 4.66 14.76
C TYR A 139 -11.78 6.13 15.02
N GLU A 140 -13.06 6.42 15.24
CA GLU A 140 -13.55 7.79 15.45
C GLU A 140 -12.76 8.52 16.55
N ARG A 141 -12.54 7.86 17.67
CA ARG A 141 -11.78 8.42 18.79
C ARG A 141 -10.31 8.72 18.42
N LEU A 142 -9.65 7.81 17.68
CA LEU A 142 -8.24 7.92 17.34
C LEU A 142 -7.99 8.84 16.13
N ALA A 143 -8.95 8.92 15.21
CA ALA A 143 -8.83 9.73 14.01
C ALA A 143 -9.08 11.24 14.28
N ALA A 144 -9.86 11.59 15.28
CA ALA A 144 -10.23 12.98 15.58
C ALA A 144 -9.01 13.93 15.68
N PRO A 145 -7.93 13.63 16.42
CA PRO A 145 -6.74 14.48 16.46
C PRO A 145 -6.01 14.57 15.11
N VAL A 146 -5.98 13.47 14.35
CA VAL A 146 -5.30 13.41 13.05
C VAL A 146 -6.05 14.25 12.03
N LEU A 147 -7.37 14.17 12.00
CA LEU A 147 -8.23 14.91 11.09
C LEU A 147 -8.30 16.41 11.39
N SER A 148 -8.06 16.82 12.65
CA SER A 148 -7.98 18.24 13.01
C SER A 148 -6.75 18.96 12.45
N GLY A 149 -5.75 18.21 11.92
CA GLY A 149 -4.50 18.75 11.38
C GLY A 149 -3.42 19.04 12.44
N GLU A 150 -3.75 18.98 13.72
CA GLU A 150 -2.83 19.23 14.85
C GLU A 150 -2.47 17.93 15.58
N TRP A 151 -1.87 16.99 14.86
CA TRP A 151 -1.54 15.69 15.42
C TRP A 151 -0.05 15.53 15.76
N LYS A 152 0.22 14.74 16.79
CA LYS A 152 1.54 14.23 17.13
C LYS A 152 1.78 12.88 16.45
N GLU A 153 3.04 12.56 16.18
CA GLU A 153 3.41 11.28 15.56
C GLU A 153 2.86 10.06 16.31
N GLN A 154 2.84 10.14 17.64
CA GLN A 154 2.27 9.08 18.47
C GLN A 154 0.77 8.87 18.21
N GLN A 155 -0.01 9.93 18.01
CA GLN A 155 -1.46 9.83 17.74
C GLN A 155 -1.72 9.17 16.38
N LEU A 156 -0.92 9.52 15.36
CA LEU A 156 -0.99 8.84 14.07
C LEU A 156 -0.54 7.38 14.20
N ALA A 157 0.52 7.09 14.94
CA ALA A 157 0.98 5.74 15.18
C ALA A 157 -0.09 4.86 15.87
N GLU A 158 -0.81 5.41 16.84
CA GLU A 158 -1.92 4.72 17.52
C GLU A 158 -3.08 4.41 16.56
N LEU A 159 -3.45 5.37 15.70
CA LEU A 159 -4.47 5.17 14.67
C LEU A 159 -4.04 4.09 13.66
N LEU A 160 -2.82 4.18 13.16
CA LEU A 160 -2.25 3.21 12.22
C LEU A 160 -2.22 1.81 12.84
N HIS A 161 -1.74 1.69 14.08
CA HIS A 161 -1.69 0.41 14.78
C HIS A 161 -3.09 -0.20 14.93
N ALA A 162 -4.08 0.59 15.35
CA ALA A 162 -5.46 0.11 15.48
C ALA A 162 -6.04 -0.34 14.13
N THR A 163 -5.83 0.44 13.07
CA THR A 163 -6.29 0.11 11.71
C THR A 163 -5.65 -1.18 11.19
N LEU A 164 -4.33 -1.31 11.33
CA LEU A 164 -3.58 -2.47 10.87
C LEU A 164 -3.95 -3.75 11.63
N ARG A 165 -4.25 -3.65 12.93
CA ARG A 165 -4.77 -4.78 13.71
C ARG A 165 -6.11 -5.28 13.18
N VAL A 166 -6.99 -4.35 12.79
CA VAL A 166 -8.27 -4.71 12.15
C VAL A 166 -8.03 -5.37 10.80
N LYS A 167 -7.18 -4.78 9.96
CA LYS A 167 -6.85 -5.33 8.64
C LYS A 167 -6.17 -6.70 8.74
N GLN A 168 -5.28 -6.88 9.71
CA GLN A 168 -4.61 -8.16 9.99
C GLN A 168 -5.63 -9.28 10.18
N TRP A 169 -6.71 -9.02 10.93
CA TRP A 169 -7.78 -10.01 11.12
C TRP A 169 -8.40 -10.46 9.79
N PHE A 170 -8.67 -9.52 8.87
CA PHE A 170 -9.20 -9.87 7.54
C PHE A 170 -8.22 -10.73 6.74
N ILE A 171 -6.92 -10.41 6.81
CA ILE A 171 -5.89 -11.17 6.08
C ILE A 171 -5.70 -12.56 6.67
N GLU A 172 -5.67 -12.69 7.99
CA GLU A 172 -5.53 -13.98 8.68
C GLU A 172 -6.77 -14.88 8.46
N THR A 173 -7.96 -14.27 8.28
CA THR A 173 -9.20 -15.00 8.01
C THR A 173 -9.32 -15.39 6.53
N ASP A 174 -8.84 -14.53 5.62
CA ASP A 174 -8.97 -14.71 4.17
C ASP A 174 -7.78 -14.09 3.43
N GLU A 175 -6.66 -14.81 3.42
CA GLU A 175 -5.40 -14.33 2.82
C GLU A 175 -5.54 -13.93 1.35
N PHE A 176 -6.31 -14.73 0.57
CA PHE A 176 -6.40 -14.60 -0.88
C PHE A 176 -7.64 -13.85 -1.38
N ASP A 177 -8.37 -13.15 -0.48
CA ASP A 177 -9.49 -12.29 -0.85
C ASP A 177 -10.63 -13.02 -1.57
N GLN A 178 -11.02 -14.16 -1.02
CA GLN A 178 -12.07 -15.01 -1.60
C GLN A 178 -13.40 -14.94 -0.83
N ALA A 179 -13.39 -14.47 0.40
CA ALA A 179 -14.53 -14.44 1.32
C ALA A 179 -14.59 -13.11 2.11
N GLU A 180 -14.29 -13.14 3.42
CA GLU A 180 -14.45 -12.00 4.35
C GLU A 180 -13.63 -10.77 3.97
N ARG A 181 -12.44 -10.95 3.41
CA ARG A 181 -11.59 -9.84 2.99
C ARG A 181 -12.23 -9.03 1.86
N ARG A 182 -13.17 -9.59 1.10
CA ARG A 182 -13.94 -8.88 0.08
C ARG A 182 -14.77 -7.73 0.64
N LEU A 183 -15.11 -7.74 1.93
CA LEU A 183 -15.77 -6.62 2.59
C LEU A 183 -14.94 -5.33 2.47
N LEU A 184 -13.61 -5.42 2.41
CA LEU A 184 -12.73 -4.28 2.21
C LEU A 184 -12.88 -3.61 0.82
N ASN A 185 -13.58 -4.26 -0.12
CA ASN A 185 -13.95 -3.66 -1.40
C ASN A 185 -15.23 -2.81 -1.31
N PHE A 186 -15.77 -2.61 -0.09
CA PHE A 186 -16.95 -1.77 0.12
C PHE A 186 -16.73 -0.36 -0.46
N GLY A 187 -17.70 0.08 -1.27
CA GLY A 187 -17.65 1.39 -1.95
C GLY A 187 -16.81 1.45 -3.24
N HIS A 188 -15.98 0.44 -3.56
CA HIS A 188 -15.09 0.48 -4.74
C HIS A 188 -15.85 0.68 -6.06
N THR A 189 -17.01 0.04 -6.26
CA THR A 189 -17.79 0.18 -7.50
C THR A 189 -18.17 1.63 -7.78
N TRP A 190 -18.66 2.34 -6.76
CA TRP A 190 -19.04 3.74 -6.87
C TRP A 190 -17.84 4.67 -6.91
N GLY A 191 -16.84 4.40 -6.06
CA GLY A 191 -15.60 5.19 -5.98
C GLY A 191 -14.86 5.20 -7.31
N HIS A 192 -14.61 4.04 -7.91
CA HIS A 192 -13.94 3.94 -9.22
C HIS A 192 -14.75 4.58 -10.35
N ALA A 193 -16.09 4.48 -10.31
CA ALA A 193 -16.93 5.13 -11.30
C ALA A 193 -16.82 6.66 -11.22
N LEU A 194 -16.83 7.21 -10.00
CA LEU A 194 -16.64 8.65 -9.79
C LEU A 194 -15.24 9.12 -10.20
N GLU A 195 -14.20 8.39 -9.80
CA GLU A 195 -12.82 8.70 -10.19
C GLU A 195 -12.68 8.74 -11.71
N SER A 196 -13.23 7.75 -12.41
CA SER A 196 -13.18 7.68 -13.88
C SER A 196 -13.98 8.78 -14.58
N ALA A 197 -15.00 9.36 -13.91
CA ALA A 197 -15.83 10.42 -14.46
C ALA A 197 -15.25 11.82 -14.18
N THR A 198 -14.31 11.97 -13.26
CA THR A 198 -13.74 13.25 -12.80
C THR A 198 -12.25 13.41 -13.12
N ALA A 199 -11.59 12.36 -13.60
CA ALA A 199 -10.20 12.36 -14.07
C ALA A 199 -10.09 12.76 -15.58
#